data_945d215d42245e561637e6fee6e955dc
#
_entry.id   945d215d42245e561637e6fee6e955dc
#
_cell.length_a   1.000
_cell.length_b   1.000
_cell.length_c   1.000
_cell.angle_alpha   90.00
_cell.angle_beta   90.00
_cell.angle_gamma   90.00
#
_symmetry.space_group_name_H-M   'P 1'
#
loop_
_entity.id
_entity.type
_entity.pdbx_description
1 polymer ?
#
loop_
_entity_poly.entity_id
_entity_poly.type
_entity_poly.pdbx_seq_one_letter_code
_entity_poly.pdbx_strand_id
1 'polypeptide(L)'
;MDAEEREQARARARQETDHLTAEGVRGAALTWVDNAGLVRVKAVPTTRLPQAASRGVGMSPVFDVYLVDDSMTTSPHVGGPDGDLRLFPDLERLTVLAAQPGWAWAPVDRYDQQGRAHPVCQRLFARRMVERARERGLEPRMGFETEWVVAHAGGPEPAPERASVPGPRRGAVGEPGAEPRYAGTGPAYGMARVVELSDYLAGVLDALHAQRIDVLQVHPEYAPGQFEVSVAPADPVGAADLAVLVRETIRAVSARHGLAASFAPAVEVGSVGNGGHLHLSLWQEGRNLCRGGDGPYGMTAVCAAFLAGVLRELPALLAIGAPSPASYLRLEPSRWAGVFQCWGLENREAALRFVTGAPDDPGAANAEVKCFDAAANPYLVVGAVIAAGLAGVDAGLSLPAPVAGDPAQAGTEARLPTSLAEALDCFERSAVLREALGEPLFTSVAAVRRAEVALLEGATPEEIVSATRWRY
;
A
#
# COMPACT_ATOMS: atom_id res chain seq x y z
N MET A 1 -9.70 22.17 -9.87
CA MET A 1 -11.19 22.25 -9.82
C MET A 1 -11.64 23.66 -10.11
N ASP A 2 -12.38 23.87 -11.19
CA ASP A 2 -13.02 25.15 -11.52
C ASP A 2 -14.37 25.34 -10.80
N ALA A 3 -15.10 26.43 -11.10
CA ALA A 3 -16.35 26.73 -10.40
C ALA A 3 -17.50 25.77 -10.80
N GLU A 4 -17.51 25.29 -12.02
CA GLU A 4 -18.53 24.37 -12.53
C GLU A 4 -18.33 22.97 -11.91
N GLU A 5 -17.09 22.45 -11.91
CA GLU A 5 -16.73 21.21 -11.27
C GLU A 5 -17.10 21.21 -9.77
N ARG A 6 -16.89 22.33 -9.08
CA ARG A 6 -17.25 22.48 -7.66
C ARG A 6 -18.77 22.42 -7.43
N GLU A 7 -19.56 23.03 -8.29
CA GLU A 7 -21.03 22.98 -8.14
C GLU A 7 -21.58 21.60 -8.50
N GLN A 8 -21.03 20.93 -9.51
CA GLN A 8 -21.37 19.56 -9.84
C GLN A 8 -21.03 18.59 -8.67
N ALA A 9 -19.82 18.71 -8.10
CA ALA A 9 -19.43 17.94 -6.93
C ALA A 9 -20.35 18.21 -5.72
N ARG A 10 -20.78 19.47 -5.53
CA ARG A 10 -21.73 19.84 -4.48
C ARG A 10 -23.11 19.25 -4.67
N ALA A 11 -23.62 19.28 -5.92
CA ALA A 11 -24.93 18.73 -6.25
C ALA A 11 -24.94 17.21 -6.02
N ARG A 12 -23.91 16.50 -6.51
CA ARG A 12 -23.74 15.07 -6.26
C ARG A 12 -23.66 14.75 -4.78
N ALA A 13 -22.84 15.49 -4.02
CA ALA A 13 -22.69 15.28 -2.58
C ALA A 13 -24.00 15.51 -1.80
N ARG A 14 -24.92 16.34 -2.28
CA ARG A 14 -26.27 16.46 -1.67
C ARG A 14 -27.07 15.19 -1.84
N GLN A 15 -27.08 14.59 -3.04
CA GLN A 15 -27.77 13.33 -3.28
C GLN A 15 -27.20 12.20 -2.40
N GLU A 16 -25.86 12.11 -2.33
CA GLU A 16 -25.19 11.15 -1.45
C GLU A 16 -25.52 11.41 0.03
N THR A 17 -25.60 12.68 0.46
CA THR A 17 -25.97 13.03 1.84
C THR A 17 -27.35 12.53 2.22
N ASP A 18 -28.32 12.68 1.32
CA ASP A 18 -29.70 12.22 1.54
C ASP A 18 -29.74 10.69 1.67
N HIS A 19 -29.03 9.98 0.79
CA HIS A 19 -28.89 8.52 0.82
C HIS A 19 -28.21 8.04 2.11
N LEU A 20 -27.04 8.58 2.42
CA LEU A 20 -26.29 8.23 3.64
C LEU A 20 -27.10 8.49 4.93
N THR A 21 -27.87 9.59 4.96
CA THR A 21 -28.72 9.92 6.12
C THR A 21 -29.84 8.92 6.28
N ALA A 22 -30.46 8.46 5.17
CA ALA A 22 -31.49 7.42 5.19
C ALA A 22 -30.92 6.07 5.69
N GLU A 23 -29.65 5.78 5.43
CA GLU A 23 -28.95 4.60 5.94
C GLU A 23 -28.40 4.77 7.37
N GLY A 24 -28.67 5.91 8.03
CA GLY A 24 -28.23 6.18 9.41
C GLY A 24 -26.75 6.59 9.52
N VAL A 25 -26.10 6.95 8.43
CA VAL A 25 -24.72 7.45 8.44
C VAL A 25 -24.68 8.87 8.99
N ARG A 26 -23.82 9.11 9.96
CA ARG A 26 -23.66 10.39 10.67
C ARG A 26 -22.39 11.14 10.32
N GLY A 27 -21.36 10.43 9.87
CA GLY A 27 -20.07 11.02 9.51
C GLY A 27 -19.40 10.35 8.34
N ALA A 28 -18.62 11.13 7.59
CA ALA A 28 -17.76 10.64 6.51
C ALA A 28 -16.28 10.81 6.91
N ALA A 29 -15.54 9.71 6.89
CA ALA A 29 -14.10 9.66 7.10
C ALA A 29 -13.40 9.95 5.78
N LEU A 30 -12.70 11.07 5.70
CA LEU A 30 -11.94 11.52 4.54
C LEU A 30 -10.48 11.16 4.77
N THR A 31 -9.94 10.20 4.00
CA THR A 31 -8.63 9.62 4.28
C THR A 31 -7.61 9.89 3.18
N TRP A 32 -6.37 9.99 3.59
CA TRP A 32 -5.17 9.94 2.74
C TRP A 32 -4.13 9.05 3.39
N VAL A 33 -3.14 8.63 2.62
CA VAL A 33 -1.99 7.89 3.15
C VAL A 33 -0.78 8.80 3.11
N ASP A 34 -0.07 8.94 4.23
CA ASP A 34 1.15 9.74 4.31
C ASP A 34 2.38 9.01 3.71
N ASN A 35 3.54 9.66 3.71
CA ASN A 35 4.75 9.05 3.17
C ASN A 35 5.32 7.94 4.06
N ALA A 36 4.94 7.87 5.34
CA ALA A 36 5.27 6.74 6.21
C ALA A 36 4.35 5.52 6.00
N GLY A 37 3.33 5.62 5.13
CA GLY A 37 2.39 4.53 4.83
C GLY A 37 1.19 4.46 5.78
N LEU A 38 1.05 5.43 6.70
CA LEU A 38 -0.05 5.46 7.65
C LEU A 38 -1.29 6.15 7.06
N VAL A 39 -2.46 5.55 7.33
CA VAL A 39 -3.74 6.13 6.91
C VAL A 39 -4.11 7.24 7.88
N ARG A 40 -4.19 8.47 7.35
CA ARG A 40 -4.60 9.66 8.09
C ARG A 40 -6.04 10.02 7.74
N VAL A 41 -6.75 10.68 8.66
CA VAL A 41 -8.18 10.97 8.50
C VAL A 41 -8.54 12.36 8.99
N LYS A 42 -9.48 12.99 8.28
CA LYS A 42 -10.33 14.05 8.81
C LYS A 42 -11.78 13.66 8.57
N ALA A 43 -12.59 13.70 9.60
CA ALA A 43 -14.02 13.36 9.47
C ALA A 43 -14.87 14.62 9.42
N VAL A 44 -15.97 14.54 8.66
CA VAL A 44 -17.00 15.58 8.61
C VAL A 44 -18.37 14.97 8.93
N PRO A 45 -19.28 15.67 9.60
CA PRO A 45 -20.68 15.27 9.67
C PRO A 45 -21.25 15.07 8.26
N THR A 46 -22.09 14.07 8.04
CA THR A 46 -22.70 13.76 6.73
C THR A 46 -23.35 15.02 6.12
N THR A 47 -24.00 15.86 6.93
CA THR A 47 -24.61 17.14 6.50
C THR A 47 -23.60 18.15 5.96
N ARG A 48 -22.31 17.99 6.20
CA ARG A 48 -21.22 18.84 5.68
C ARG A 48 -20.53 18.27 4.44
N LEU A 49 -20.89 17.08 3.99
CA LEU A 49 -20.32 16.48 2.80
C LEU A 49 -20.43 17.35 1.55
N PRO A 50 -21.58 18.05 1.27
CA PRO A 50 -21.67 18.96 0.13
C PRO A 50 -20.68 20.14 0.20
N GLN A 51 -20.38 20.63 1.41
CA GLN A 51 -19.37 21.68 1.58
C GLN A 51 -17.96 21.12 1.42
N ALA A 52 -17.68 19.94 1.97
CA ALA A 52 -16.39 19.27 1.80
C ALA A 52 -16.10 18.96 0.32
N ALA A 53 -17.08 18.48 -0.44
CA ALA A 53 -16.94 18.19 -1.86
C ALA A 53 -16.71 19.45 -2.72
N SER A 54 -17.30 20.61 -2.36
CA SER A 54 -17.20 21.84 -3.15
C SER A 54 -16.09 22.79 -2.75
N ARG A 55 -15.67 22.78 -1.49
CA ARG A 55 -14.67 23.71 -0.93
C ARG A 55 -13.45 23.05 -0.32
N GLY A 56 -13.48 21.73 -0.23
CA GLY A 56 -12.46 20.94 0.47
C GLY A 56 -12.46 21.15 1.99
N VAL A 57 -11.78 20.26 2.68
CA VAL A 57 -11.49 20.34 4.12
C VAL A 57 -10.04 20.78 4.31
N GLY A 58 -9.80 21.76 5.19
CA GLY A 58 -8.46 22.30 5.44
C GLY A 58 -7.50 21.25 6.05
N MET A 59 -6.24 21.29 5.62
CA MET A 59 -5.19 20.40 6.09
C MET A 59 -3.83 21.10 6.02
N SER A 60 -2.97 20.88 7.01
CA SER A 60 -1.56 21.28 6.91
C SER A 60 -0.78 20.32 6.01
N PRO A 61 0.15 20.79 5.16
CA PRO A 61 1.03 19.93 4.37
C PRO A 61 2.04 19.15 5.21
N VAL A 62 2.20 19.46 6.49
CA VAL A 62 3.15 18.80 7.40
C VAL A 62 2.96 17.30 7.53
N PHE A 63 1.75 16.79 7.28
CA PHE A 63 1.46 15.37 7.34
C PHE A 63 2.27 14.52 6.33
N ASP A 64 2.79 15.14 5.26
CA ASP A 64 3.64 14.44 4.27
C ASP A 64 5.07 14.21 4.75
N VAL A 65 5.45 14.72 5.91
CA VAL A 65 6.77 14.54 6.54
C VAL A 65 6.69 13.95 7.94
N TYR A 66 5.56 13.33 8.28
CA TYR A 66 5.42 12.52 9.48
C TYR A 66 6.16 11.19 9.31
N LEU A 67 6.71 10.70 10.42
CA LEU A 67 7.34 9.40 10.53
C LEU A 67 6.38 8.39 11.18
N VAL A 68 6.80 7.15 11.24
CA VAL A 68 6.00 6.05 11.82
C VAL A 68 5.63 6.25 13.30
N ASP A 69 6.42 7.02 14.04
CA ASP A 69 6.21 7.34 15.47
C ASP A 69 5.46 8.67 15.70
N ASP A 70 4.90 9.27 14.65
CA ASP A 70 4.25 10.60 14.63
C ASP A 70 5.21 11.79 14.87
N SER A 71 6.50 11.56 14.97
CA SER A 71 7.48 12.66 14.87
C SER A 71 7.55 13.19 13.42
N MET A 72 8.25 14.28 13.21
CA MET A 72 8.28 14.97 11.92
C MET A 72 9.70 15.24 11.47
N THR A 73 9.89 15.18 10.16
CA THR A 73 11.07 15.73 9.50
C THR A 73 10.71 16.95 8.64
N THR A 74 11.61 17.40 7.81
CA THR A 74 11.40 18.48 6.83
C THR A 74 11.97 18.09 5.49
N SER A 75 11.39 18.64 4.42
CA SER A 75 11.96 18.59 3.07
C SER A 75 12.06 19.98 2.49
N PRO A 76 12.77 20.20 1.39
CA PRO A 76 12.86 21.52 0.76
C PRO A 76 11.52 22.15 0.36
N HIS A 77 10.47 21.34 0.21
CA HIS A 77 9.17 21.78 -0.30
C HIS A 77 8.03 21.61 0.70
N VAL A 78 8.22 20.82 1.77
CA VAL A 78 7.19 20.50 2.77
C VAL A 78 7.80 20.39 4.16
N GLY A 79 7.01 20.68 5.17
CA GLY A 79 7.42 20.54 6.57
C GLY A 79 7.60 21.89 7.28
N GLY A 80 7.35 23.01 6.59
CA GLY A 80 7.25 24.33 7.20
C GLY A 80 5.87 24.58 7.86
N PRO A 81 5.75 25.67 8.63
CA PRO A 81 4.48 26.03 9.27
C PRO A 81 3.48 26.66 8.31
N ASP A 82 3.93 27.04 7.12
CA ASP A 82 3.15 27.81 6.16
C ASP A 82 2.37 26.93 5.20
N GLY A 83 1.28 27.48 4.68
CA GLY A 83 0.43 26.85 3.69
C GLY A 83 -0.67 26.01 4.31
N ASP A 84 -1.73 25.88 3.55
CA ASP A 84 -2.90 25.08 3.88
C ASP A 84 -3.38 24.39 2.61
N LEU A 85 -3.69 23.11 2.72
CA LEU A 85 -4.24 22.31 1.63
C LEU A 85 -5.74 22.14 1.79
N ARG A 86 -6.36 21.65 0.74
CA ARG A 86 -7.78 21.29 0.69
C ARG A 86 -7.92 19.82 0.31
N LEU A 87 -8.59 19.07 1.16
CA LEU A 87 -8.96 17.67 0.95
C LEU A 87 -10.31 17.64 0.24
N PHE A 88 -10.37 17.13 -0.97
CA PHE A 88 -11.60 16.91 -1.71
C PHE A 88 -11.91 15.42 -1.77
N PRO A 89 -13.07 14.98 -1.22
CA PRO A 89 -13.45 13.57 -1.25
C PRO A 89 -13.77 13.11 -2.68
N ASP A 90 -13.29 11.94 -3.03
CA ASP A 90 -13.72 11.24 -4.24
C ASP A 90 -15.06 10.53 -3.97
N LEU A 91 -16.15 11.16 -4.44
CA LEU A 91 -17.50 10.65 -4.23
C LEU A 91 -17.82 9.39 -5.05
N GLU A 92 -16.99 9.04 -6.04
CA GLU A 92 -17.15 7.78 -6.79
C GLU A 92 -16.69 6.57 -5.97
N ARG A 93 -15.85 6.81 -4.98
CA ARG A 93 -15.34 5.81 -4.05
C ARG A 93 -16.01 5.89 -2.67
N LEU A 94 -17.02 6.75 -2.51
CA LEU A 94 -17.75 6.88 -1.24
C LEU A 94 -18.39 5.54 -0.87
N THR A 95 -18.06 5.02 0.30
CA THR A 95 -18.47 3.68 0.75
C THR A 95 -18.97 3.74 2.19
N VAL A 96 -20.15 3.16 2.47
CA VAL A 96 -20.63 2.97 3.84
C VAL A 96 -19.82 1.87 4.51
N LEU A 97 -19.27 2.16 5.69
CA LEU A 97 -18.40 1.25 6.43
C LEU A 97 -19.23 0.21 7.19
N ALA A 98 -19.29 -1.02 6.69
CA ALA A 98 -20.11 -2.08 7.26
C ALA A 98 -19.70 -2.47 8.69
N ALA A 99 -18.40 -2.46 8.98
CA ALA A 99 -17.88 -2.75 10.32
C ALA A 99 -17.89 -1.54 11.27
N GLN A 100 -18.28 -0.35 10.80
CA GLN A 100 -18.31 0.90 11.58
C GLN A 100 -19.67 1.59 11.40
N PRO A 101 -20.76 1.10 12.06
CA PRO A 101 -22.09 1.65 11.88
C PRO A 101 -22.16 3.16 12.09
N GLY A 102 -22.81 3.86 11.17
CA GLY A 102 -22.95 5.31 11.20
C GLY A 102 -21.79 6.07 10.53
N TRP A 103 -20.88 5.37 9.85
CA TRP A 103 -19.76 5.97 9.13
C TRP A 103 -19.74 5.59 7.67
N ALA A 104 -19.34 6.56 6.84
CA ALA A 104 -18.91 6.34 5.46
C ALA A 104 -17.43 6.73 5.33
N TRP A 105 -16.79 6.22 4.28
CA TRP A 105 -15.40 6.48 3.94
C TRP A 105 -15.28 7.02 2.52
N ALA A 106 -14.37 7.95 2.29
CA ALA A 106 -13.95 8.37 0.97
C ALA A 106 -12.44 8.71 0.97
N PRO A 107 -11.67 8.27 -0.03
CA PRO A 107 -10.33 8.76 -0.24
C PRO A 107 -10.38 10.21 -0.73
N VAL A 108 -9.28 10.96 -0.53
CA VAL A 108 -9.23 12.36 -0.95
C VAL A 108 -8.14 12.64 -1.95
N ASP A 109 -8.41 13.57 -2.86
CA ASP A 109 -7.41 14.26 -3.64
C ASP A 109 -7.08 15.61 -2.98
N ARG A 110 -5.82 16.04 -3.06
CA ARG A 110 -5.32 17.22 -2.36
C ARG A 110 -4.96 18.33 -3.32
N TYR A 111 -5.43 19.54 -2.98
CA TYR A 111 -5.22 20.74 -3.76
C TYR A 111 -4.73 21.88 -2.86
N ASP A 112 -4.07 22.88 -3.46
CA ASP A 112 -3.74 24.12 -2.75
C ASP A 112 -4.96 25.05 -2.61
N GLN A 113 -4.76 26.18 -1.95
CA GLN A 113 -5.81 27.19 -1.75
C GLN A 113 -6.32 27.81 -3.06
N GLN A 114 -5.56 27.73 -4.14
CA GLN A 114 -5.93 28.23 -5.46
C GLN A 114 -6.62 27.14 -6.31
N GLY A 115 -6.81 25.93 -5.77
CA GLY A 115 -7.43 24.83 -6.47
C GLY A 115 -6.50 24.10 -7.45
N ARG A 116 -5.18 24.33 -7.38
CA ARG A 116 -4.20 23.59 -8.16
C ARG A 116 -3.85 22.27 -7.45
N ALA A 117 -3.64 21.21 -8.23
CA ALA A 117 -3.22 19.92 -7.70
C ALA A 117 -1.96 20.07 -6.83
N HIS A 118 -2.01 19.54 -5.60
CA HIS A 118 -0.83 19.57 -4.73
C HIS A 118 0.24 18.58 -5.25
N PRO A 119 1.47 19.06 -5.50
CA PRO A 119 2.51 18.23 -6.13
C PRO A 119 2.93 17.03 -5.28
N VAL A 120 2.69 17.05 -3.97
CA VAL A 120 3.00 15.96 -3.05
C VAL A 120 1.79 15.03 -2.80
N CYS A 121 0.66 15.21 -3.50
CA CYS A 121 -0.47 14.31 -3.37
C CYS A 121 -0.18 12.96 -4.05
N GLN A 122 -0.04 11.90 -3.27
CA GLN A 122 0.30 10.56 -3.73
C GLN A 122 -0.81 9.96 -4.62
N ARG A 123 -2.08 10.21 -4.28
CA ARG A 123 -3.21 9.73 -5.08
C ARG A 123 -3.29 10.42 -6.44
N LEU A 124 -3.05 11.73 -6.50
CA LEU A 124 -2.95 12.47 -7.77
C LEU A 124 -1.69 12.05 -8.58
N PHE A 125 -0.60 11.69 -7.91
CA PHE A 125 0.54 11.09 -8.58
C PHE A 125 0.16 9.77 -9.27
N ALA A 126 -0.53 8.87 -8.57
CA ALA A 126 -1.01 7.62 -9.17
C ALA A 126 -1.92 7.87 -10.38
N ARG A 127 -2.86 8.83 -10.28
CA ARG A 127 -3.72 9.24 -11.41
C ARG A 127 -2.90 9.72 -12.62
N ARG A 128 -1.88 10.55 -12.40
CA ARG A 128 -1.01 11.02 -13.51
C ARG A 128 -0.29 9.86 -14.20
N MET A 129 0.15 8.85 -13.45
CA MET A 129 0.83 7.70 -14.06
C MET A 129 -0.14 6.81 -14.84
N VAL A 130 -1.37 6.64 -14.35
CA VAL A 130 -2.44 5.96 -15.12
C VAL A 130 -2.72 6.70 -16.42
N GLU A 131 -2.80 8.02 -16.40
CA GLU A 131 -3.02 8.82 -17.61
C GLU A 131 -1.85 8.68 -18.59
N ARG A 132 -0.60 8.73 -18.11
CA ARG A 132 0.58 8.47 -18.95
C ARG A 132 0.56 7.07 -19.61
N ALA A 133 0.01 6.07 -18.93
CA ALA A 133 -0.17 4.74 -19.52
C ALA A 133 -1.25 4.78 -20.62
N ARG A 134 -2.38 5.45 -20.37
CA ARG A 134 -3.47 5.62 -21.35
C ARG A 134 -3.03 6.37 -22.61
N GLU A 135 -2.20 7.39 -22.48
CA GLU A 135 -1.60 8.11 -23.63
C GLU A 135 -0.82 7.17 -24.55
N ARG A 136 -0.35 6.03 -24.05
CA ARG A 136 0.32 4.96 -24.82
C ARG A 136 -0.62 3.82 -25.23
N GLY A 137 -1.92 4.00 -25.01
CA GLY A 137 -2.93 2.96 -25.24
C GLY A 137 -2.84 1.77 -24.28
N LEU A 138 -2.24 1.96 -23.10
CA LEU A 138 -2.04 0.91 -22.12
C LEU A 138 -2.97 1.11 -20.91
N GLU A 139 -3.59 0.03 -20.46
CA GLU A 139 -4.52 0.00 -19.33
C GLU A 139 -4.02 -1.02 -18.28
N PRO A 140 -3.19 -0.61 -17.32
CA PRO A 140 -2.80 -1.51 -16.24
C PRO A 140 -4.00 -1.87 -15.36
N ARG A 141 -4.10 -3.14 -14.96
CA ARG A 141 -4.98 -3.60 -13.89
C ARG A 141 -4.11 -4.13 -12.77
N MET A 142 -4.48 -3.79 -11.53
CA MET A 142 -3.68 -4.11 -10.37
C MET A 142 -4.56 -4.61 -9.23
N GLY A 143 -3.97 -5.43 -8.35
CA GLY A 143 -4.58 -5.90 -7.11
C GLY A 143 -3.51 -6.10 -6.05
N PHE A 144 -3.87 -5.90 -4.80
CA PHE A 144 -2.99 -6.20 -3.67
C PHE A 144 -3.45 -7.48 -2.97
N GLU A 145 -2.52 -8.39 -2.73
CA GLU A 145 -2.65 -9.35 -1.65
C GLU A 145 -2.29 -8.65 -0.35
N THR A 146 -3.07 -8.88 0.69
CA THR A 146 -2.87 -8.24 1.98
C THR A 146 -2.75 -9.30 3.05
N GLU A 147 -1.57 -9.41 3.63
CA GLU A 147 -1.31 -10.26 4.78
C GLU A 147 -1.45 -9.45 6.08
N TRP A 148 -1.94 -10.09 7.13
CA TRP A 148 -2.03 -9.49 8.46
C TRP A 148 -1.95 -10.53 9.56
N VAL A 149 -1.52 -10.08 10.74
CA VAL A 149 -1.50 -10.89 11.96
C VAL A 149 -2.54 -10.38 12.94
N VAL A 150 -3.27 -11.28 13.60
CA VAL A 150 -4.17 -10.94 14.69
C VAL A 150 -3.67 -11.47 16.03
N ALA A 151 -3.79 -10.62 17.05
CA ALA A 151 -3.52 -10.97 18.45
C ALA A 151 -4.70 -10.53 19.33
N HIS A 152 -4.87 -11.18 20.49
CA HIS A 152 -5.86 -10.76 21.45
C HIS A 152 -5.57 -9.35 21.96
N ALA A 153 -6.55 -8.45 21.89
CA ALA A 153 -6.48 -7.13 22.50
C ALA A 153 -6.45 -7.33 24.03
N GLY A 154 -5.45 -6.77 24.70
CA GLY A 154 -5.33 -6.93 26.17
C GLY A 154 -3.96 -7.41 26.64
N GLY A 155 -2.92 -7.38 25.77
CA GLY A 155 -1.56 -7.18 26.24
C GLY A 155 -1.43 -5.81 26.93
N PRO A 156 -0.37 -5.52 27.71
CA PRO A 156 -0.22 -4.22 28.33
C PRO A 156 -0.37 -3.14 27.26
N GLU A 157 -1.37 -2.27 27.44
CA GLU A 157 -1.49 -1.09 26.57
C GLU A 157 -0.14 -0.39 26.54
N PRO A 158 0.39 -0.02 25.36
CA PRO A 158 1.51 0.89 25.34
C PRO A 158 1.05 2.13 26.11
N ALA A 159 1.77 2.48 27.18
CA ALA A 159 1.45 3.66 27.96
C ALA A 159 1.24 4.83 26.99
N PRO A 160 0.17 5.63 27.11
CA PRO A 160 -0.07 6.73 26.21
C PRO A 160 1.14 7.66 26.30
N GLU A 161 2.03 7.58 25.31
CA GLU A 161 3.11 8.53 25.19
C GLU A 161 2.47 9.90 25.04
N ARG A 162 2.71 10.75 26.03
CA ARG A 162 2.26 12.12 26.01
C ARG A 162 2.78 12.76 24.73
N ALA A 163 1.88 13.14 23.84
CA ALA A 163 2.19 13.96 22.67
C ALA A 163 3.08 15.11 23.11
N SER A 164 4.35 15.04 22.78
CA SER A 164 5.33 16.06 23.13
C SER A 164 5.55 16.94 21.92
N VAL A 165 5.53 18.25 22.18
CA VAL A 165 5.78 19.34 21.22
C VAL A 165 7.04 19.08 20.39
N PRO A 166 7.03 19.43 19.07
CA PRO A 166 8.09 19.11 18.11
C PRO A 166 9.45 19.69 18.51
N GLY A 167 10.45 18.84 18.53
CA GLY A 167 11.86 19.15 18.58
C GLY A 167 12.63 17.88 18.25
N PRO A 168 13.85 17.93 17.70
CA PRO A 168 14.61 16.74 17.37
C PRO A 168 14.88 15.96 18.65
N ARG A 169 14.08 14.94 18.90
CA ARG A 169 14.30 13.98 19.96
C ARG A 169 14.90 12.72 19.33
N ARG A 170 15.98 12.22 19.91
CA ARG A 170 16.29 10.80 19.83
C ARG A 170 15.06 10.09 20.42
N GLY A 171 14.30 9.39 19.57
CA GLY A 171 13.10 8.67 19.99
C GLY A 171 13.46 7.75 21.14
N ALA A 172 12.72 7.85 22.23
CA ALA A 172 12.74 6.80 23.22
C ALA A 172 12.16 5.56 22.54
N VAL A 173 13.03 4.64 22.14
CA VAL A 173 12.61 3.28 21.77
C VAL A 173 11.86 2.78 23.00
N GLY A 174 10.54 2.54 22.87
CA GLY A 174 9.73 2.06 23.99
C GLY A 174 10.35 0.78 24.56
N GLU A 175 10.20 0.55 25.86
CA GLU A 175 10.63 -0.73 26.45
C GLU A 175 10.04 -1.88 25.61
N PRO A 176 10.77 -2.99 25.37
CA PRO A 176 10.27 -4.13 24.62
C PRO A 176 8.92 -4.55 25.19
N GLY A 177 7.84 -4.29 24.46
CA GLY A 177 6.48 -4.62 24.87
C GLY A 177 6.34 -6.14 25.02
N ALA A 178 5.41 -6.58 25.85
CA ALA A 178 5.09 -8.00 25.99
C ALA A 178 4.86 -8.64 24.61
N GLU A 179 5.29 -9.88 24.46
CA GLU A 179 5.04 -10.66 23.24
C GLU A 179 3.55 -10.73 22.91
N PRO A 180 3.17 -10.60 21.63
CA PRO A 180 1.78 -10.70 21.24
C PRO A 180 1.18 -12.06 21.60
N ARG A 181 0.00 -12.05 22.16
CA ARG A 181 -0.78 -13.28 22.35
C ARG A 181 -1.58 -13.53 21.07
N TYR A 182 -0.99 -14.24 20.12
CA TYR A 182 -1.60 -14.52 18.83
C TYR A 182 -2.93 -15.23 18.95
N ALA A 183 -3.89 -14.88 18.12
CA ALA A 183 -5.12 -15.61 17.91
C ALA A 183 -4.92 -16.63 16.76
N GLY A 184 -5.37 -17.89 16.95
CA GLY A 184 -5.22 -18.93 15.94
C GLY A 184 -3.77 -19.48 15.84
N THR A 185 -3.38 -20.31 16.80
CA THR A 185 -2.03 -20.88 16.93
C THR A 185 -1.89 -22.28 16.32
N GLY A 186 -2.90 -22.77 15.59
CA GLY A 186 -2.85 -24.07 14.90
C GLY A 186 -1.77 -24.14 13.81
N PRO A 187 -1.61 -25.29 13.13
CA PRO A 187 -0.59 -25.47 12.08
C PRO A 187 -0.70 -24.41 10.98
N ALA A 188 0.43 -24.12 10.33
CA ALA A 188 0.48 -23.26 9.13
C ALA A 188 -0.51 -23.76 8.08
N TYR A 189 -1.27 -22.86 7.44
CA TYR A 189 -2.35 -23.15 6.49
C TYR A 189 -3.42 -24.12 7.01
N GLY A 190 -3.46 -24.33 8.34
CA GLY A 190 -4.29 -25.35 8.98
C GLY A 190 -5.76 -24.95 9.09
N MET A 191 -6.68 -25.85 8.72
CA MET A 191 -8.13 -25.65 8.91
C MET A 191 -8.50 -25.35 10.35
N ALA A 192 -7.70 -25.82 11.33
CA ALA A 192 -7.93 -25.52 12.76
C ALA A 192 -7.99 -24.02 13.05
N ARG A 193 -7.19 -23.18 12.37
CA ARG A 193 -7.21 -21.72 12.53
C ARG A 193 -8.53 -21.11 12.00
N VAL A 194 -9.08 -21.66 10.92
CA VAL A 194 -10.39 -21.23 10.39
C VAL A 194 -11.49 -21.64 11.35
N VAL A 195 -11.43 -22.84 11.94
CA VAL A 195 -12.40 -23.28 12.95
C VAL A 195 -12.35 -22.40 14.19
N GLU A 196 -11.15 -22.10 14.70
CA GLU A 196 -10.96 -21.27 15.91
C GLU A 196 -11.44 -19.84 15.71
N LEU A 197 -11.24 -19.25 14.54
CA LEU A 197 -11.55 -17.86 14.22
C LEU A 197 -12.72 -17.72 13.23
N SER A 198 -13.61 -18.72 13.16
CA SER A 198 -14.69 -18.79 12.19
C SER A 198 -15.56 -17.52 12.17
N ASP A 199 -16.02 -17.06 13.33
CA ASP A 199 -16.89 -15.89 13.44
C ASP A 199 -16.15 -14.59 13.04
N TYR A 200 -14.87 -14.50 13.37
CA TYR A 200 -14.02 -13.37 12.96
C TYR A 200 -13.84 -13.30 11.44
N LEU A 201 -13.47 -14.43 10.82
CA LEU A 201 -13.27 -14.49 9.38
C LEU A 201 -14.57 -14.28 8.60
N ALA A 202 -15.69 -14.85 9.08
CA ALA A 202 -17.02 -14.57 8.54
C ALA A 202 -17.33 -13.07 8.62
N GLY A 203 -17.07 -12.43 9.78
CA GLY A 203 -17.26 -10.99 9.94
C GLY A 203 -16.41 -10.15 8.99
N VAL A 204 -15.17 -10.57 8.68
CA VAL A 204 -14.32 -9.91 7.67
C VAL A 204 -14.94 -10.04 6.27
N LEU A 205 -15.32 -11.26 5.87
CA LEU A 205 -15.93 -11.52 4.56
C LEU A 205 -17.25 -10.77 4.38
N ASP A 206 -18.13 -10.80 5.40
CA ASP A 206 -19.42 -10.10 5.38
C ASP A 206 -19.23 -8.58 5.23
N ALA A 207 -18.27 -8.01 5.97
CA ALA A 207 -18.00 -6.58 5.90
C ALA A 207 -17.44 -6.16 4.55
N LEU A 208 -16.51 -6.93 3.98
CA LEU A 208 -15.93 -6.67 2.66
C LEU A 208 -17.00 -6.81 1.56
N HIS A 209 -17.83 -7.86 1.62
CA HIS A 209 -18.93 -8.06 0.69
C HIS A 209 -19.97 -6.92 0.73
N ALA A 210 -20.36 -6.49 1.94
CA ALA A 210 -21.30 -5.38 2.11
C ALA A 210 -20.77 -4.06 1.55
N GLN A 211 -19.44 -3.88 1.53
CA GLN A 211 -18.73 -2.77 0.90
C GLN A 211 -18.49 -2.98 -0.60
N ARG A 212 -19.04 -4.04 -1.21
CA ARG A 212 -18.90 -4.40 -2.61
C ARG A 212 -17.44 -4.67 -3.03
N ILE A 213 -16.66 -5.19 -2.11
CA ILE A 213 -15.31 -5.66 -2.40
C ILE A 213 -15.40 -7.13 -2.79
N ASP A 214 -14.94 -7.43 -4.00
CA ASP A 214 -14.91 -8.78 -4.54
C ASP A 214 -13.68 -9.53 -4.00
N VAL A 215 -13.90 -10.39 -3.00
CA VAL A 215 -12.86 -11.20 -2.36
C VAL A 215 -12.70 -12.50 -3.15
N LEU A 216 -11.49 -12.75 -3.63
CA LEU A 216 -11.15 -13.95 -4.40
C LEU A 216 -10.80 -15.13 -3.48
N GLN A 217 -10.05 -14.85 -2.40
CA GLN A 217 -9.70 -15.86 -1.39
C GLN A 217 -9.34 -15.22 -0.06
N VAL A 218 -9.46 -16.00 1.01
CA VAL A 218 -8.93 -15.74 2.34
C VAL A 218 -8.40 -17.04 2.92
N HIS A 219 -7.25 -17.04 3.53
CA HIS A 219 -6.67 -18.23 4.16
C HIS A 219 -5.75 -17.89 5.33
N PRO A 220 -5.55 -18.86 6.26
CA PRO A 220 -4.46 -18.77 7.22
C PRO A 220 -3.12 -18.84 6.52
N GLU A 221 -2.16 -18.09 7.02
CA GLU A 221 -0.79 -18.06 6.54
C GLU A 221 0.17 -18.88 7.43
N TYR A 222 1.49 -18.72 7.21
CA TYR A 222 2.52 -19.51 7.86
C TYR A 222 2.63 -19.18 9.35
N ALA A 223 2.72 -17.90 9.71
CA ALA A 223 2.94 -17.49 11.11
C ALA A 223 1.67 -17.64 11.98
N PRO A 224 1.81 -17.82 13.30
CA PRO A 224 0.68 -17.78 14.21
C PRO A 224 -0.15 -16.50 14.08
N GLY A 225 -1.48 -16.64 14.04
CA GLY A 225 -2.40 -15.52 13.89
C GLY A 225 -2.37 -14.83 12.52
N GLN A 226 -1.59 -15.34 11.57
CA GLN A 226 -1.44 -14.72 10.26
C GLN A 226 -2.48 -15.24 9.27
N PHE A 227 -3.01 -14.30 8.48
CA PHE A 227 -3.97 -14.51 7.40
C PHE A 227 -3.61 -13.68 6.18
N GLU A 228 -4.13 -14.08 5.03
CA GLU A 228 -4.04 -13.35 3.77
C GLU A 228 -5.43 -13.23 3.15
N VAL A 229 -5.68 -12.09 2.51
CA VAL A 229 -6.83 -11.86 1.64
C VAL A 229 -6.38 -11.33 0.29
N SER A 230 -6.90 -11.92 -0.79
CA SER A 230 -6.76 -11.43 -2.15
C SER A 230 -8.10 -10.90 -2.65
N VAL A 231 -8.08 -9.74 -3.31
CA VAL A 231 -9.26 -9.10 -3.89
C VAL A 231 -9.12 -8.98 -5.40
N ALA A 232 -10.25 -8.89 -6.09
CA ALA A 232 -10.27 -8.75 -7.53
C ALA A 232 -9.49 -7.50 -8.01
N PRO A 233 -8.78 -7.59 -9.15
CA PRO A 233 -8.01 -6.47 -9.67
C PRO A 233 -8.92 -5.34 -10.14
N ALA A 234 -8.44 -4.11 -9.98
CA ALA A 234 -9.10 -2.89 -10.40
C ALA A 234 -8.17 -2.01 -11.25
N ASP A 235 -8.65 -0.83 -11.66
CA ASP A 235 -7.76 0.22 -12.12
C ASP A 235 -6.74 0.56 -11.01
N PRO A 236 -5.51 1.03 -11.33
CA PRO A 236 -4.47 1.14 -10.32
C PRO A 236 -4.81 2.05 -9.14
N VAL A 237 -5.55 3.15 -9.37
CA VAL A 237 -6.00 4.04 -8.29
C VAL A 237 -7.07 3.34 -7.45
N GLY A 238 -7.99 2.63 -8.09
CA GLY A 238 -8.99 1.80 -7.44
C GLY A 238 -8.38 0.68 -6.62
N ALA A 239 -7.34 0.01 -7.12
CA ALA A 239 -6.60 -1.01 -6.38
C ALA A 239 -5.94 -0.43 -5.11
N ALA A 240 -5.35 0.77 -5.21
CA ALA A 240 -4.78 1.46 -4.05
C ALA A 240 -5.87 1.89 -3.04
N ASP A 241 -7.02 2.40 -3.51
CA ASP A 241 -8.18 2.72 -2.68
C ASP A 241 -8.69 1.46 -1.94
N LEU A 242 -8.80 0.32 -2.66
CA LEU A 242 -9.19 -0.97 -2.08
C LEU A 242 -8.19 -1.47 -1.03
N ALA A 243 -6.89 -1.35 -1.27
CA ALA A 243 -5.86 -1.75 -0.30
C ALA A 243 -6.01 -0.98 1.03
N VAL A 244 -6.35 0.31 0.98
CA VAL A 244 -6.65 1.11 2.18
C VAL A 244 -7.94 0.60 2.84
N LEU A 245 -9.03 0.47 2.08
CA LEU A 245 -10.34 0.10 2.62
C LEU A 245 -10.35 -1.30 3.22
N VAL A 246 -9.68 -2.27 2.59
CA VAL A 246 -9.53 -3.65 3.10
C VAL A 246 -8.83 -3.65 4.46
N ARG A 247 -7.67 -2.96 4.57
CA ARG A 247 -6.93 -2.89 5.85
C ARG A 247 -7.76 -2.26 6.96
N GLU A 248 -8.43 -1.14 6.69
CA GLU A 248 -9.24 -0.46 7.71
C GLU A 248 -10.51 -1.26 8.07
N THR A 249 -11.08 -2.01 7.13
CA THR A 249 -12.19 -2.93 7.42
C THR A 249 -11.75 -4.08 8.31
N ILE A 250 -10.60 -4.72 8.02
CA ILE A 250 -10.03 -5.78 8.85
C ILE A 250 -9.74 -5.25 10.26
N ARG A 251 -9.16 -4.05 10.42
CA ARG A 251 -8.97 -3.41 11.75
C ARG A 251 -10.28 -3.25 12.51
N ALA A 252 -11.31 -2.73 11.83
CA ALA A 252 -12.61 -2.48 12.45
C ALA A 252 -13.29 -3.78 12.89
N VAL A 253 -13.25 -4.83 12.06
CA VAL A 253 -13.77 -6.16 12.42
C VAL A 253 -12.96 -6.76 13.57
N SER A 254 -11.63 -6.70 13.51
CA SER A 254 -10.76 -7.19 14.58
C SER A 254 -11.11 -6.55 15.93
N ALA A 255 -11.24 -5.23 15.96
CA ALA A 255 -11.62 -4.51 17.19
C ALA A 255 -12.98 -4.97 17.77
N ARG A 256 -13.96 -5.27 16.91
CA ARG A 256 -15.28 -5.79 17.34
C ARG A 256 -15.21 -7.20 17.92
N HIS A 257 -14.19 -7.97 17.54
CA HIS A 257 -13.94 -9.32 18.09
C HIS A 257 -12.93 -9.33 19.24
N GLY A 258 -12.54 -8.17 19.78
CA GLY A 258 -11.55 -8.08 20.86
C GLY A 258 -10.14 -8.49 20.41
N LEU A 259 -9.85 -8.31 19.11
CA LEU A 259 -8.57 -8.57 18.49
C LEU A 259 -7.93 -7.26 18.02
N ALA A 260 -6.61 -7.26 17.92
CA ALA A 260 -5.81 -6.24 17.25
C ALA A 260 -5.22 -6.84 15.97
N ALA A 261 -5.33 -6.14 14.85
CA ALA A 261 -4.71 -6.50 13.58
C ALA A 261 -3.43 -5.69 13.34
N SER A 262 -2.37 -6.36 12.92
CA SER A 262 -1.12 -5.75 12.51
C SER A 262 -0.83 -6.08 11.05
N PHE A 263 -0.53 -5.04 10.27
CA PHE A 263 -0.04 -5.13 8.87
C PHE A 263 1.46 -4.80 8.79
N ALA A 264 2.14 -4.75 9.94
CA ALA A 264 3.58 -4.47 9.97
C ALA A 264 4.36 -5.56 9.20
N PRO A 265 5.41 -5.18 8.46
CA PRO A 265 6.22 -6.13 7.70
C PRO A 265 6.83 -7.25 8.56
N ALA A 266 7.19 -6.94 9.80
CA ALA A 266 7.66 -7.90 10.80
C ALA A 266 6.89 -7.69 12.11
N VAL A 267 6.24 -8.75 12.59
CA VAL A 267 5.49 -8.76 13.86
C VAL A 267 6.29 -9.45 14.96
N GLU A 268 7.19 -10.34 14.58
CA GLU A 268 8.09 -11.09 15.44
C GLU A 268 9.43 -11.31 14.74
N VAL A 269 10.52 -11.17 15.47
CA VAL A 269 11.87 -11.38 14.93
C VAL A 269 12.07 -12.85 14.57
N GLY A 270 12.58 -13.08 13.37
CA GLY A 270 12.87 -14.43 12.87
C GLY A 270 11.64 -15.19 12.33
N SER A 271 10.42 -14.67 12.50
CA SER A 271 9.21 -15.18 11.85
C SER A 271 9.15 -14.77 10.38
N VAL A 272 8.23 -15.38 9.62
CA VAL A 272 7.82 -14.80 8.33
C VAL A 272 7.05 -13.51 8.59
N GLY A 273 7.28 -12.49 7.78
CA GLY A 273 6.58 -11.22 7.93
C GLY A 273 5.29 -11.18 7.13
N ASN A 274 4.61 -10.03 7.13
CA ASN A 274 3.44 -9.78 6.30
C ASN A 274 3.86 -9.16 4.96
N GLY A 275 3.47 -9.80 3.86
CA GLY A 275 3.56 -9.26 2.52
C GLY A 275 2.40 -8.29 2.22
N GLY A 276 2.61 -7.52 1.17
CA GLY A 276 1.60 -6.69 0.52
C GLY A 276 1.90 -6.75 -0.97
N HIS A 277 1.75 -7.96 -1.55
CA HIS A 277 2.19 -8.24 -2.90
C HIS A 277 1.33 -7.50 -3.91
N LEU A 278 1.98 -6.91 -4.92
CA LEU A 278 1.27 -6.25 -6.00
C LEU A 278 1.17 -7.16 -7.21
N HIS A 279 -0.04 -7.57 -7.56
CA HIS A 279 -0.35 -8.20 -8.85
C HIS A 279 -0.64 -7.13 -9.90
N LEU A 280 -0.13 -7.34 -11.10
CA LEU A 280 -0.37 -6.44 -12.21
C LEU A 280 -0.53 -7.20 -13.53
N SER A 281 -1.46 -6.74 -14.36
CA SER A 281 -1.58 -7.12 -15.76
C SER A 281 -1.70 -5.88 -16.63
N LEU A 282 -1.21 -5.96 -17.86
CA LEU A 282 -1.22 -4.85 -18.80
C LEU A 282 -2.22 -5.16 -19.92
N TRP A 283 -3.10 -4.22 -20.21
CA TRP A 283 -4.17 -4.41 -21.18
C TRP A 283 -4.09 -3.37 -22.30
N GLN A 284 -4.56 -3.74 -23.47
CA GLN A 284 -4.72 -2.88 -24.63
C GLN A 284 -5.96 -3.31 -25.41
N GLU A 285 -6.89 -2.42 -25.65
CA GLU A 285 -8.13 -2.70 -26.40
C GLU A 285 -8.87 -3.97 -25.90
N GLY A 286 -8.93 -4.14 -24.57
CA GLY A 286 -9.59 -5.27 -23.92
C GLY A 286 -8.79 -6.59 -23.96
N ARG A 287 -7.55 -6.60 -24.45
CA ARG A 287 -6.68 -7.78 -24.49
C ARG A 287 -5.62 -7.70 -23.43
N ASN A 288 -5.43 -8.80 -22.70
CA ASN A 288 -4.34 -8.92 -21.72
C ASN A 288 -3.01 -9.17 -22.45
N LEU A 289 -2.07 -8.21 -22.35
CA LEU A 289 -0.75 -8.26 -22.98
C LEU A 289 0.25 -9.21 -22.28
N CYS A 290 -0.09 -9.70 -21.08
CA CYS A 290 0.67 -10.78 -20.44
C CYS A 290 0.54 -12.10 -21.22
N ARG A 291 -0.28 -12.13 -22.25
CA ARG A 291 -0.49 -13.30 -23.12
C ARG A 291 -0.77 -12.90 -24.57
N GLY A 292 -0.66 -13.90 -25.48
CA GLY A 292 -1.01 -13.73 -26.89
C GLY A 292 0.10 -13.12 -27.74
N GLY A 293 1.35 -13.12 -27.24
CA GLY A 293 2.56 -12.74 -27.97
C GLY A 293 3.55 -13.89 -28.13
N ASP A 294 4.68 -13.59 -28.78
CA ASP A 294 5.76 -14.55 -29.07
C ASP A 294 6.90 -14.46 -28.00
N GLY A 295 6.73 -13.66 -26.98
CA GLY A 295 7.69 -13.51 -25.89
C GLY A 295 7.67 -14.66 -24.90
N PRO A 296 8.51 -14.63 -23.86
CA PRO A 296 8.57 -15.67 -22.84
C PRO A 296 7.17 -15.95 -22.26
N TYR A 297 6.82 -17.25 -22.20
CA TYR A 297 5.54 -17.76 -21.69
C TYR A 297 4.30 -17.14 -22.37
N GLY A 298 4.45 -16.64 -23.59
CA GLY A 298 3.37 -16.07 -24.39
C GLY A 298 3.08 -14.58 -24.11
N MET A 299 3.94 -13.87 -23.37
CA MET A 299 3.80 -12.40 -23.24
C MET A 299 4.04 -11.69 -24.56
N THR A 300 3.41 -10.54 -24.72
CA THR A 300 3.76 -9.60 -25.81
C THR A 300 5.08 -8.90 -25.54
N ALA A 301 5.73 -8.37 -26.57
CA ALA A 301 6.96 -7.60 -26.42
C ALA A 301 6.75 -6.35 -25.53
N VAL A 302 5.58 -5.73 -25.59
CA VAL A 302 5.23 -4.56 -24.76
C VAL A 302 5.14 -4.96 -23.27
N CYS A 303 4.47 -6.08 -22.96
CA CYS A 303 4.41 -6.59 -21.59
C CYS A 303 5.80 -6.96 -21.07
N ALA A 304 6.62 -7.66 -21.88
CA ALA A 304 7.98 -8.01 -21.50
C ALA A 304 8.85 -6.77 -21.23
N ALA A 305 8.74 -5.73 -22.06
CA ALA A 305 9.47 -4.49 -21.88
C ALA A 305 9.00 -3.73 -20.62
N PHE A 306 7.70 -3.72 -20.35
CA PHE A 306 7.13 -3.13 -19.11
C PHE A 306 7.68 -3.84 -17.88
N LEU A 307 7.63 -5.18 -17.84
CA LEU A 307 8.14 -5.96 -16.72
C LEU A 307 9.66 -5.85 -16.56
N ALA A 308 10.41 -5.72 -17.68
CA ALA A 308 11.84 -5.44 -17.64
C ALA A 308 12.15 -4.08 -17.01
N GLY A 309 11.32 -3.06 -17.27
CA GLY A 309 11.41 -1.77 -16.62
C GLY A 309 11.18 -1.83 -15.12
N VAL A 310 10.13 -2.55 -14.70
CA VAL A 310 9.86 -2.80 -13.28
C VAL A 310 11.03 -3.52 -12.63
N LEU A 311 11.51 -4.61 -13.23
CA LEU A 311 12.63 -5.41 -12.70
C LEU A 311 13.90 -4.57 -12.54
N ARG A 312 14.21 -3.72 -13.52
CA ARG A 312 15.38 -2.82 -13.48
C ARG A 312 15.32 -1.84 -12.31
N GLU A 313 14.15 -1.26 -12.07
CA GLU A 313 13.95 -0.25 -11.04
C GLU A 313 13.63 -0.83 -9.65
N LEU A 314 13.49 -2.16 -9.49
CA LEU A 314 13.13 -2.79 -8.21
C LEU A 314 14.02 -2.36 -7.03
N PRO A 315 15.35 -2.23 -7.15
CA PRO A 315 16.17 -1.76 -6.04
C PRO A 315 15.75 -0.37 -5.52
N ALA A 316 15.35 0.53 -6.42
CA ALA A 316 14.86 1.86 -6.08
C ALA A 316 13.40 1.83 -5.61
N LEU A 317 12.58 0.96 -6.19
CA LEU A 317 11.18 0.77 -5.80
C LEU A 317 11.03 0.26 -4.37
N LEU A 318 12.02 -0.41 -3.79
CA LEU A 318 11.97 -0.85 -2.39
C LEU A 318 11.84 0.31 -1.39
N ALA A 319 12.40 1.48 -1.66
CA ALA A 319 12.18 2.65 -0.80
C ALA A 319 10.71 3.11 -0.76
N ILE A 320 9.89 2.63 -1.70
CA ILE A 320 8.44 2.88 -1.77
C ILE A 320 7.64 1.67 -1.31
N GLY A 321 7.99 0.46 -1.79
CA GLY A 321 7.20 -0.76 -1.59
C GLY A 321 7.59 -1.56 -0.33
N ALA A 322 8.77 -1.31 0.24
CA ALA A 322 9.28 -1.86 1.50
C ALA A 322 9.87 -0.72 2.35
N PRO A 323 9.02 0.22 2.80
CA PRO A 323 9.44 1.55 3.22
C PRO A 323 9.92 1.64 4.66
N SER A 324 9.75 0.59 5.45
CA SER A 324 10.10 0.54 6.88
C SER A 324 11.43 -0.17 7.11
N PRO A 325 12.24 0.22 8.11
CA PRO A 325 13.33 -0.63 8.56
C PRO A 325 12.90 -2.06 8.91
N ALA A 326 11.67 -2.24 9.40
CA ALA A 326 11.07 -3.57 9.66
C ALA A 326 10.84 -4.41 8.39
N SER A 327 10.70 -3.78 7.22
CA SER A 327 10.55 -4.48 5.93
C SER A 327 11.75 -5.39 5.64
N TYR A 328 12.95 -4.98 6.05
CA TYR A 328 14.20 -5.71 5.80
C TYR A 328 14.44 -6.86 6.77
N LEU A 329 13.66 -6.96 7.85
CA LEU A 329 13.60 -8.15 8.71
C LEU A 329 12.74 -9.26 8.09
N ARG A 330 11.82 -8.90 7.17
CA ARG A 330 11.02 -9.84 6.37
C ARG A 330 11.79 -10.30 5.13
N LEU A 331 12.56 -9.41 4.48
CA LEU A 331 13.21 -9.65 3.19
C LEU A 331 14.45 -10.55 3.33
N GLU A 332 14.21 -11.82 3.67
CA GLU A 332 15.23 -12.86 3.84
C GLU A 332 15.11 -13.97 2.80
N PRO A 333 16.21 -14.56 2.32
CA PRO A 333 16.18 -15.69 1.38
C PRO A 333 15.43 -16.90 1.93
N SER A 334 14.84 -17.70 1.05
CA SER A 334 14.12 -18.93 1.38
C SER A 334 12.92 -18.70 2.32
N ARG A 335 12.32 -17.51 2.23
CA ARG A 335 11.09 -17.13 2.96
C ARG A 335 9.99 -16.62 2.03
N TRP A 336 10.08 -16.94 0.74
CA TRP A 336 9.13 -16.52 -0.30
C TRP A 336 8.91 -15.00 -0.38
N ALA A 337 9.89 -14.23 0.07
CA ALA A 337 9.84 -12.78 0.13
C ALA A 337 10.32 -12.07 -1.16
N GLY A 338 10.83 -12.83 -2.15
CA GLY A 338 11.26 -12.27 -3.44
C GLY A 338 12.46 -11.34 -3.31
N VAL A 339 13.54 -11.77 -2.69
CA VAL A 339 14.70 -10.92 -2.33
C VAL A 339 15.79 -10.83 -3.39
N PHE A 340 15.63 -11.51 -4.52
CA PHE A 340 16.56 -11.47 -5.64
C PHE A 340 15.98 -10.69 -6.82
N GLN A 341 16.78 -9.83 -7.42
CA GLN A 341 16.42 -9.02 -8.59
C GLN A 341 16.31 -9.88 -9.85
N CYS A 342 15.40 -10.83 -9.83
CA CYS A 342 15.14 -11.74 -10.92
C CYS A 342 13.64 -11.94 -11.12
N TRP A 343 13.29 -12.62 -12.20
CA TRP A 343 11.93 -13.04 -12.47
C TRP A 343 11.89 -14.51 -12.86
N GLY A 344 10.73 -15.13 -12.70
CA GLY A 344 10.53 -16.52 -13.08
C GLY A 344 9.06 -16.91 -13.17
N LEU A 345 8.80 -17.99 -13.93
CA LEU A 345 7.48 -18.56 -14.04
C LEU A 345 7.13 -19.27 -12.74
N GLU A 346 6.02 -18.85 -12.10
CA GLU A 346 5.52 -19.39 -10.84
C GLU A 346 6.59 -19.47 -9.73
N ASN A 347 7.66 -18.68 -9.84
CA ASN A 347 8.78 -18.73 -8.92
C ASN A 347 8.55 -17.76 -7.73
N ARG A 348 8.26 -18.33 -6.56
CA ARG A 348 7.94 -17.58 -5.34
C ARG A 348 9.16 -16.96 -4.65
N GLU A 349 10.39 -17.34 -5.02
CA GLU A 349 11.62 -16.71 -4.52
C GLU A 349 12.14 -15.59 -5.43
N ALA A 350 11.62 -15.48 -6.66
CA ALA A 350 11.91 -14.35 -7.54
C ALA A 350 11.15 -13.08 -7.09
N ALA A 351 11.79 -11.92 -7.16
CA ALA A 351 11.15 -10.64 -6.84
C ALA A 351 9.96 -10.33 -7.76
N LEU A 352 10.03 -10.80 -9.00
CA LEU A 352 8.95 -10.70 -9.98
C LEU A 352 8.52 -12.11 -10.40
N ARG A 353 7.39 -12.58 -9.88
CA ARG A 353 6.78 -13.85 -10.23
C ARG A 353 5.82 -13.64 -11.39
N PHE A 354 5.98 -14.42 -12.47
CA PHE A 354 5.05 -14.39 -13.58
C PHE A 354 4.06 -15.55 -13.48
N VAL A 355 2.77 -15.26 -13.67
CA VAL A 355 1.65 -16.20 -13.58
C VAL A 355 0.95 -16.24 -14.93
N THR A 356 0.85 -17.42 -15.56
CA THR A 356 0.26 -17.54 -16.91
C THR A 356 -1.27 -17.60 -16.93
N GLY A 357 -1.90 -17.67 -15.78
CA GLY A 357 -3.33 -17.97 -15.66
C GLY A 357 -3.64 -19.45 -15.95
N ALA A 358 -4.91 -19.83 -15.79
CA ALA A 358 -5.37 -21.19 -16.12
C ALA A 358 -5.56 -21.34 -17.64
N PRO A 359 -5.52 -22.58 -18.18
CA PRO A 359 -5.75 -22.83 -19.61
C PRO A 359 -7.12 -22.36 -20.11
N ASP A 360 -8.13 -22.39 -19.25
CA ASP A 360 -9.51 -21.96 -19.50
C ASP A 360 -9.77 -20.48 -19.13
N ASP A 361 -8.83 -19.86 -18.42
CA ASP A 361 -8.85 -18.42 -18.11
C ASP A 361 -7.52 -17.73 -18.45
N PRO A 362 -7.24 -17.52 -19.73
CA PRO A 362 -6.03 -16.80 -20.16
C PRO A 362 -6.05 -15.32 -19.79
N GLY A 363 -7.20 -14.77 -19.43
CA GLY A 363 -7.35 -13.41 -18.96
C GLY A 363 -6.71 -13.18 -17.59
N ALA A 364 -6.49 -14.22 -16.81
CA ALA A 364 -5.86 -14.17 -15.49
C ALA A 364 -4.33 -14.06 -15.51
N ALA A 365 -3.67 -14.09 -16.68
CA ALA A 365 -2.21 -13.93 -16.76
C ALA A 365 -1.77 -12.57 -16.19
N ASN A 366 -0.78 -12.59 -15.29
CA ASN A 366 -0.32 -11.42 -14.55
C ASN A 366 1.13 -11.59 -14.06
N ALA A 367 1.68 -10.55 -13.48
CA ALA A 367 2.94 -10.59 -12.76
C ALA A 367 2.74 -10.10 -11.32
N GLU A 368 3.45 -10.70 -10.39
CA GLU A 368 3.41 -10.38 -8.96
C GLU A 368 4.76 -9.80 -8.51
N VAL A 369 4.74 -8.63 -7.87
CA VAL A 369 5.90 -8.06 -7.19
C VAL A 369 5.84 -8.50 -5.73
N LYS A 370 6.73 -9.42 -5.34
CA LYS A 370 6.71 -10.10 -4.04
C LYS A 370 7.43 -9.36 -2.91
N CYS A 371 8.38 -8.50 -3.24
CA CYS A 371 9.23 -7.82 -2.26
C CYS A 371 8.55 -6.63 -1.55
N PHE A 372 7.29 -6.34 -1.86
CA PHE A 372 6.53 -5.26 -1.23
C PHE A 372 5.75 -5.74 0.01
N ASP A 373 5.40 -4.80 0.87
CA ASP A 373 4.63 -5.06 2.08
C ASP A 373 3.56 -4.00 2.35
N ALA A 374 2.67 -4.29 3.29
CA ALA A 374 1.51 -3.45 3.57
C ALA A 374 1.84 -2.15 4.34
N ALA A 375 3.09 -1.92 4.78
CA ALA A 375 3.54 -0.62 5.30
C ALA A 375 3.69 0.43 4.18
N ALA A 376 3.71 -0.01 2.92
CA ALA A 376 3.81 0.88 1.78
C ALA A 376 2.57 1.78 1.60
N ASN A 377 2.80 3.00 1.10
CA ASN A 377 1.71 3.82 0.57
C ASN A 377 1.27 3.25 -0.79
N PRO A 378 0.05 2.70 -0.91
CA PRO A 378 -0.37 1.98 -2.11
C PRO A 378 -0.46 2.88 -3.35
N TYR A 379 -0.72 4.18 -3.18
CA TYR A 379 -0.73 5.12 -4.30
C TYR A 379 0.66 5.38 -4.86
N LEU A 380 1.67 5.47 -3.98
CA LEU A 380 3.07 5.56 -4.41
C LEU A 380 3.49 4.28 -5.12
N VAL A 381 3.10 3.12 -4.60
CA VAL A 381 3.42 1.81 -5.18
C VAL A 381 2.89 1.70 -6.61
N VAL A 382 1.58 1.87 -6.82
CA VAL A 382 1.00 1.71 -8.16
C VAL A 382 1.55 2.73 -9.15
N GLY A 383 1.72 3.99 -8.72
CA GLY A 383 2.28 5.04 -9.58
C GLY A 383 3.74 4.79 -9.96
N ALA A 384 4.58 4.39 -9.01
CA ALA A 384 6.00 4.13 -9.24
C ALA A 384 6.24 2.88 -10.12
N VAL A 385 5.44 1.82 -9.91
CA VAL A 385 5.50 0.61 -10.76
C VAL A 385 5.09 0.92 -12.20
N ILE A 386 4.03 1.74 -12.41
CA ILE A 386 3.65 2.19 -13.75
C ILE A 386 4.78 3.01 -14.38
N ALA A 387 5.37 3.96 -13.64
CA ALA A 387 6.47 4.78 -14.15
C ALA A 387 7.68 3.93 -14.58
N ALA A 388 8.07 2.98 -13.75
CA ALA A 388 9.16 2.04 -14.03
C ALA A 388 8.86 1.19 -15.29
N GLY A 389 7.64 0.66 -15.37
CA GLY A 389 7.20 -0.16 -16.51
C GLY A 389 7.16 0.63 -17.80
N LEU A 390 6.61 1.86 -17.80
CA LEU A 390 6.58 2.74 -18.98
C LEU A 390 7.98 3.12 -19.44
N ALA A 391 8.91 3.39 -18.52
CA ALA A 391 10.31 3.63 -18.86
C ALA A 391 10.96 2.42 -19.53
N GLY A 392 10.55 1.20 -19.16
CA GLY A 392 10.97 -0.03 -19.84
C GLY A 392 10.42 -0.12 -21.27
N VAL A 393 9.15 0.21 -21.46
CA VAL A 393 8.51 0.26 -22.80
C VAL A 393 9.16 1.30 -23.68
N ASP A 394 9.34 2.53 -23.17
CA ASP A 394 9.94 3.65 -23.92
C ASP A 394 11.40 3.35 -24.32
N ALA A 395 12.13 2.59 -23.50
CA ALA A 395 13.51 2.16 -23.78
C ALA A 395 13.61 0.85 -24.59
N GLY A 396 12.50 0.19 -24.89
CA GLY A 396 12.48 -1.11 -25.60
C GLY A 396 13.25 -2.20 -24.88
N LEU A 397 13.16 -2.26 -23.54
CA LEU A 397 13.90 -3.21 -22.74
C LEU A 397 13.43 -4.66 -23.00
N SER A 398 14.34 -5.59 -22.75
CA SER A 398 14.05 -7.02 -22.78
C SER A 398 14.25 -7.61 -21.38
N LEU A 399 13.39 -8.54 -20.98
CA LEU A 399 13.58 -9.33 -19.76
C LEU A 399 14.84 -10.21 -19.90
N PRO A 400 15.63 -10.37 -18.82
CA PRO A 400 16.69 -11.37 -18.79
C PRO A 400 16.09 -12.79 -18.87
N ALA A 401 16.93 -13.80 -18.94
CA ALA A 401 16.44 -15.18 -18.85
C ALA A 401 15.68 -15.41 -17.53
N PRO A 402 14.54 -16.13 -17.55
CA PRO A 402 13.80 -16.43 -16.34
C PRO A 402 14.58 -17.41 -15.47
N VAL A 403 14.48 -17.24 -14.15
CA VAL A 403 15.13 -18.13 -13.18
C VAL A 403 14.18 -19.27 -12.83
N ALA A 404 14.67 -20.49 -12.99
CA ALA A 404 14.01 -21.73 -12.52
C ALA A 404 14.66 -22.18 -11.21
N GLY A 405 13.85 -22.61 -10.26
CA GLY A 405 14.33 -23.04 -8.94
C GLY A 405 14.68 -21.88 -7.99
N ASP A 406 15.40 -22.20 -6.93
CA ASP A 406 15.75 -21.24 -5.89
C ASP A 406 16.95 -20.36 -6.32
N PRO A 407 16.74 -19.03 -6.49
CA PRO A 407 17.84 -18.12 -6.87
C PRO A 407 18.98 -18.09 -5.83
N ALA A 408 18.69 -18.35 -4.56
CA ALA A 408 19.71 -18.42 -3.53
C ALA A 408 20.70 -19.57 -3.76
N GLN A 409 20.22 -20.70 -4.29
CA GLN A 409 21.07 -21.86 -4.62
C GLN A 409 21.83 -21.65 -5.93
N ALA A 410 21.25 -20.93 -6.89
CA ALA A 410 21.90 -20.62 -8.16
C ALA A 410 23.12 -19.70 -7.97
N GLY A 411 23.07 -18.77 -7.00
CA GLY A 411 24.17 -17.90 -6.65
C GLY A 411 24.60 -16.89 -7.72
N THR A 412 23.79 -16.73 -8.77
CA THR A 412 24.07 -15.84 -9.92
C THR A 412 23.25 -14.56 -9.90
N GLU A 413 22.16 -14.54 -9.13
CA GLU A 413 21.23 -13.43 -9.13
C GLU A 413 21.62 -12.36 -8.11
N ALA A 414 21.48 -11.09 -8.53
CA ALA A 414 21.74 -9.97 -7.65
C ALA A 414 20.72 -9.91 -6.51
N ARG A 415 21.21 -9.76 -5.29
CA ARG A 415 20.35 -9.48 -4.13
C ARG A 415 19.78 -8.07 -4.22
N LEU A 416 18.50 -7.92 -3.90
CA LEU A 416 17.90 -6.60 -3.67
C LEU A 416 18.51 -5.97 -2.41
N PRO A 417 18.40 -4.63 -2.22
CA PRO A 417 18.83 -3.94 -1.01
C PRO A 417 18.41 -4.68 0.26
N THR A 418 19.31 -4.74 1.24
CA THR A 418 19.14 -5.45 2.50
C THR A 418 18.82 -4.53 3.67
N SER A 419 18.74 -3.23 3.39
CA SER A 419 18.36 -2.20 4.36
C SER A 419 17.61 -1.06 3.68
N LEU A 420 16.81 -0.33 4.46
CA LEU A 420 16.15 0.88 3.97
C LEU A 420 17.16 1.93 3.49
N ALA A 421 18.33 2.02 4.11
CA ALA A 421 19.40 2.93 3.68
C ALA A 421 19.91 2.59 2.27
N GLU A 422 20.17 1.31 1.97
CA GLU A 422 20.57 0.88 0.62
C GLU A 422 19.47 1.11 -0.41
N ALA A 423 18.22 0.85 -0.07
CA ALA A 423 17.08 1.12 -0.94
C ALA A 423 16.90 2.61 -1.20
N LEU A 424 17.09 3.45 -0.19
CA LEU A 424 17.08 4.91 -0.33
C LEU A 424 18.20 5.39 -1.26
N ASP A 425 19.41 4.86 -1.15
CA ASP A 425 20.51 5.17 -2.05
C ASP A 425 20.18 4.82 -3.50
N CYS A 426 19.49 3.69 -3.73
CA CYS A 426 19.02 3.32 -5.07
C CYS A 426 17.93 4.27 -5.56
N PHE A 427 16.97 4.62 -4.70
CA PHE A 427 15.89 5.56 -5.00
C PHE A 427 16.45 6.93 -5.39
N GLU A 428 17.39 7.48 -4.63
CA GLU A 428 17.97 8.80 -4.88
C GLU A 428 18.74 8.87 -6.21
N ARG A 429 19.25 7.73 -6.70
CA ARG A 429 19.91 7.62 -8.02
C ARG A 429 18.95 7.36 -9.17
N SER A 430 17.70 7.00 -8.91
CA SER A 430 16.73 6.70 -9.99
C SER A 430 16.25 7.97 -10.67
N ALA A 431 16.71 8.20 -11.90
CA ALA A 431 16.19 9.28 -12.74
C ALA A 431 14.73 9.05 -13.14
N VAL A 432 14.33 7.79 -13.34
CA VAL A 432 12.95 7.40 -13.68
C VAL A 432 11.98 7.80 -12.59
N LEU A 433 12.26 7.44 -11.34
CA LEU A 433 11.39 7.76 -10.22
C LEU A 433 11.41 9.27 -9.88
N ARG A 434 12.57 9.93 -9.98
CA ARG A 434 12.67 11.38 -9.79
C ARG A 434 11.82 12.14 -10.79
N GLU A 435 11.89 11.78 -12.07
CA GLU A 435 11.07 12.41 -13.11
C GLU A 435 9.58 12.17 -12.90
N ALA A 436 9.19 10.93 -12.60
CA ALA A 436 7.80 10.54 -12.45
C ALA A 436 7.12 11.21 -11.24
N LEU A 437 7.77 11.19 -10.09
CA LEU A 437 7.28 11.80 -8.85
C LEU A 437 7.29 13.33 -8.92
N GLY A 438 8.28 13.90 -9.63
CA GLY A 438 8.61 15.32 -9.56
C GLY A 438 9.33 15.68 -8.28
N GLU A 439 10.13 16.75 -8.32
CA GLU A 439 11.04 17.11 -7.23
C GLU A 439 10.37 17.24 -5.85
N PRO A 440 9.16 17.86 -5.69
CA PRO A 440 8.54 18.00 -4.38
C PRO A 440 8.16 16.67 -3.72
N LEU A 441 7.55 15.74 -4.45
CA LEU A 441 7.16 14.44 -3.91
C LEU A 441 8.39 13.54 -3.70
N PHE A 442 9.31 13.54 -4.66
CA PHE A 442 10.54 12.76 -4.59
C PHE A 442 11.37 13.11 -3.35
N THR A 443 11.62 14.40 -3.12
CA THR A 443 12.40 14.86 -1.97
C THR A 443 11.67 14.66 -0.64
N SER A 444 10.34 14.76 -0.64
CA SER A 444 9.53 14.48 0.55
C SER A 444 9.60 13.01 0.96
N VAL A 445 9.47 12.08 0.00
CA VAL A 445 9.64 10.64 0.26
C VAL A 445 11.06 10.34 0.75
N ALA A 446 12.10 10.85 0.07
CA ALA A 446 13.49 10.64 0.49
C ALA A 446 13.77 11.18 1.89
N ALA A 447 13.21 12.34 2.25
CA ALA A 447 13.38 12.93 3.57
C ALA A 447 12.77 12.05 4.67
N VAL A 448 11.56 11.52 4.47
CA VAL A 448 10.92 10.60 5.41
C VAL A 448 11.76 9.31 5.55
N ARG A 449 12.19 8.68 4.45
CA ARG A 449 13.02 7.45 4.52
C ARG A 449 14.33 7.69 5.27
N ARG A 450 15.00 8.79 4.99
CA ARG A 450 16.26 9.15 5.70
C ARG A 450 16.03 9.35 7.18
N ALA A 451 14.92 10.01 7.54
CA ALA A 451 14.59 10.25 8.94
C ALA A 451 14.20 8.95 9.67
N GLU A 452 13.50 8.02 9.03
CA GLU A 452 13.17 6.70 9.60
C GLU A 452 14.42 5.81 9.78
N VAL A 453 15.37 5.87 8.84
CA VAL A 453 16.68 5.22 9.01
C VAL A 453 17.36 5.77 10.25
N ALA A 454 17.41 7.10 10.42
CA ALA A 454 18.05 7.74 11.57
C ALA A 454 17.28 7.49 12.88
N LEU A 455 15.94 7.41 12.83
CA LEU A 455 15.09 7.14 14.00
C LEU A 455 15.41 5.80 14.66
N LEU A 456 15.69 4.78 13.84
CA LEU A 456 15.97 3.41 14.29
C LEU A 456 17.44 3.00 14.13
N GLU A 457 18.33 3.99 13.97
CA GLU A 457 19.78 3.74 13.88
C GLU A 457 20.31 3.10 15.16
N GLY A 458 20.96 1.94 15.03
CA GLY A 458 21.52 1.17 16.15
C GLY A 458 20.48 0.41 16.99
N ALA A 459 19.19 0.44 16.62
CA ALA A 459 18.16 -0.37 17.26
C ALA A 459 18.34 -1.86 16.91
N THR A 460 18.08 -2.73 17.89
CA THR A 460 18.05 -4.17 17.65
C THR A 460 16.82 -4.56 16.81
N PRO A 461 16.80 -5.75 16.17
CA PRO A 461 15.61 -6.25 15.47
C PRO A 461 14.35 -6.26 16.36
N GLU A 462 14.48 -6.61 17.63
CA GLU A 462 13.38 -6.65 18.62
C GLU A 462 12.84 -5.24 18.89
N GLU A 463 13.70 -4.24 19.00
CA GLU A 463 13.35 -2.84 19.19
C GLU A 463 12.65 -2.28 17.94
N ILE A 464 13.14 -2.61 16.74
CA ILE A 464 12.50 -2.23 15.46
C ILE A 464 11.10 -2.81 15.39
N VAL A 465 10.94 -4.11 15.65
CA VAL A 465 9.63 -4.78 15.67
C VAL A 465 8.70 -4.17 16.71
N SER A 466 9.17 -3.94 17.92
CA SER A 466 8.39 -3.33 19.00
C SER A 466 7.88 -1.93 18.63
N ALA A 467 8.72 -1.11 17.97
CA ALA A 467 8.39 0.25 17.55
C ALA A 467 7.36 0.30 16.40
N THR A 468 7.29 -0.74 15.54
CA THR A 468 6.50 -0.70 14.30
C THR A 468 5.31 -1.64 14.27
N ARG A 469 5.31 -2.71 15.07
CA ARG A 469 4.34 -3.81 15.06
C ARG A 469 2.87 -3.36 15.02
N TRP A 470 2.50 -2.36 15.81
CA TRP A 470 1.11 -1.89 15.92
C TRP A 470 0.85 -0.55 15.25
N ARG A 471 1.81 -0.05 14.48
CA ARG A 471 1.64 1.19 13.71
C ARG A 471 0.98 0.93 12.36
N TYR A 472 1.31 -0.19 11.77
CA TYR A 472 0.77 -0.59 10.48
C TYR A 472 -0.40 -1.56 10.59
#